data_67931d10d55404218a6ddf5ce1a32652
#
_entry.id   67931d10d55404218a6ddf5ce1a32652
#
_cell.length_a   1.000
_cell.length_b   1.000
_cell.length_c   1.000
_cell.angle_alpha   90.00
_cell.angle_beta   90.00
_cell.angle_gamma   90.00
#
_symmetry.space_group_name_H-M   'P 1'
#
loop_
_entity.id
_entity.type
_entity.pdbx_description
1 polymer ?
#
loop_
_entity_poly.entity_id
_entity_poly.type
_entity_poly.pdbx_seq_one_letter_code
_entity_poly.pdbx_strand_id
1 'polypeptide(L)'
;MQKKSTDKAVFSRSGIELKSFYTGDDIPDEHRDRAAAAPGEAPYHRGFHPSGYRSKPWRIFQLSGFGKPEDENERIKFLLKNGETGFIMEHDRNTADHCYNVDHPEVVARREDVGLTGAVMQSVRDTAICMDGLPVDSSFGHAGGAVVQHAPFALAAYWTVAKQRGFDLAKLPGTGQSDFNLTYLGCVTKEQIPTLPGLRFNADIIEFCDRYLPYWVPVSIAGYNAADTGLSPDQELGVLFANAVEYLDEIKRRGSVDLTKAAKACGGVSFRASIEFIEEACKMRAARLM
;
A
#
# COMPACT_ATOMS: atom_id res chain seq x y z
N MET A 1 -4.06 25.66 50.63
CA MET A 1 -3.27 26.16 49.50
C MET A 1 -3.51 25.26 48.31
N GLN A 2 -4.42 25.62 47.39
CA GLN A 2 -4.58 24.94 46.12
C GLN A 2 -3.39 25.33 45.26
N LYS A 3 -2.52 24.35 44.91
CA LYS A 3 -1.52 24.52 43.85
C LYS A 3 -2.30 24.79 42.56
N LYS A 4 -2.22 25.98 42.02
CA LYS A 4 -2.60 26.26 40.65
C LYS A 4 -1.74 25.34 39.77
N SER A 5 -2.37 24.34 39.13
CA SER A 5 -1.72 23.57 38.11
C SER A 5 -1.37 24.53 36.96
N THR A 6 -0.09 24.68 36.71
CA THR A 6 0.43 25.41 35.53
C THR A 6 0.60 24.44 34.37
N ASP A 7 -0.38 23.59 34.13
CA ASP A 7 -0.33 22.68 33.00
C ASP A 7 -0.44 23.52 31.73
N LYS A 8 0.66 23.58 31.01
CA LYS A 8 0.66 24.15 29.66
C LYS A 8 -0.23 23.28 28.78
N ALA A 9 -1.08 23.89 27.97
CA ALA A 9 -1.87 23.19 26.98
C ALA A 9 -0.93 22.37 26.08
N VAL A 10 -1.24 21.11 25.91
CA VAL A 10 -0.50 20.18 25.03
C VAL A 10 -1.38 19.92 23.82
N PHE A 11 -0.80 20.02 22.64
CA PHE A 11 -1.52 19.82 21.39
C PHE A 11 -0.93 18.63 20.61
N SER A 12 -1.80 17.90 19.94
CA SER A 12 -1.41 16.91 18.96
C SER A 12 -0.83 17.58 17.70
N ARG A 13 -0.28 16.79 16.79
CA ARG A 13 0.21 17.28 15.48
C ARG A 13 -0.91 17.86 14.60
N SER A 14 -2.14 17.40 14.79
CA SER A 14 -3.34 17.95 14.14
C SER A 14 -3.88 19.21 14.83
N GLY A 15 -3.18 19.77 15.83
CA GLY A 15 -3.58 20.97 16.56
C GLY A 15 -4.73 20.75 17.55
N ILE A 16 -5.06 19.51 17.88
CA ILE A 16 -6.11 19.15 18.85
C ILE A 16 -5.52 19.24 20.26
N GLU A 17 -6.14 19.99 21.15
CA GLU A 17 -5.74 20.05 22.55
C GLU A 17 -5.96 18.69 23.25
N LEU A 18 -4.90 18.20 23.89
CA LEU A 18 -4.91 16.92 24.59
C LEU A 18 -5.18 17.13 26.09
N LYS A 19 -6.10 16.36 26.63
CA LYS A 19 -6.32 16.27 28.07
C LYS A 19 -5.24 15.42 28.72
N SER A 20 -4.96 15.66 30.00
CA SER A 20 -4.04 14.82 30.77
C SER A 20 -4.54 13.38 30.96
N PHE A 21 -5.83 13.15 30.89
CA PHE A 21 -6.49 11.85 30.86
C PHE A 21 -7.88 11.95 30.24
N TYR A 22 -8.41 10.83 29.80
CA TYR A 22 -9.75 10.70 29.22
C TYR A 22 -10.58 9.69 29.99
N THR A 23 -11.89 9.93 30.05
CA THR A 23 -12.87 9.05 30.68
C THR A 23 -14.00 8.70 29.73
N GLY A 24 -14.94 7.86 30.15
CA GLY A 24 -16.15 7.57 29.36
C GLY A 24 -17.02 8.80 29.08
N ASP A 25 -16.91 9.83 29.91
CA ASP A 25 -17.67 11.08 29.78
C ASP A 25 -17.11 11.98 28.63
N ASP A 26 -15.92 11.70 28.19
CA ASP A 26 -15.31 12.37 27.02
C ASP A 26 -15.84 11.86 25.68
N ILE A 27 -16.64 10.78 25.69
CA ILE A 27 -17.27 10.24 24.50
C ILE A 27 -18.59 10.95 24.28
N PRO A 28 -18.78 11.71 23.19
CA PRO A 28 -20.06 12.32 22.85
C PRO A 28 -21.17 11.26 22.78
N ASP A 29 -22.37 11.60 23.25
CA ASP A 29 -23.49 10.65 23.31
C ASP A 29 -23.81 10.04 21.94
N GLU A 30 -23.72 10.82 20.88
CA GLU A 30 -23.91 10.38 19.51
C GLU A 30 -22.90 9.31 19.03
N HIS A 31 -21.80 9.13 19.75
CA HIS A 31 -20.75 8.16 19.42
C HIS A 31 -20.69 6.97 20.37
N ARG A 32 -21.50 6.94 21.44
CA ARG A 32 -21.48 5.87 22.46
C ARG A 32 -21.77 4.50 21.87
N ASP A 33 -22.78 4.39 21.02
CA ASP A 33 -23.14 3.11 20.36
C ASP A 33 -22.02 2.63 19.43
N ARG A 34 -21.43 3.55 18.66
CA ARG A 34 -20.29 3.20 17.79
C ARG A 34 -19.06 2.79 18.60
N ALA A 35 -18.81 3.43 19.75
CA ALA A 35 -17.70 3.08 20.63
C ALA A 35 -17.87 1.69 21.26
N ALA A 36 -19.12 1.23 21.43
CA ALA A 36 -19.47 -0.08 22.01
C ALA A 36 -19.36 -1.24 21.01
N ALA A 37 -19.31 -0.97 19.69
CA ALA A 37 -19.26 -2.03 18.66
C ALA A 37 -18.14 -3.05 18.90
N ALA A 38 -18.49 -4.34 18.78
CA ALA A 38 -17.52 -5.42 18.97
C ALA A 38 -16.51 -5.52 17.81
N PRO A 39 -15.37 -6.22 17.98
CA PRO A 39 -14.49 -6.53 16.86
C PRO A 39 -15.24 -7.32 15.77
N GLY A 40 -15.04 -6.97 14.51
CA GLY A 40 -15.71 -7.58 13.38
C GLY A 40 -17.07 -6.98 13.03
N GLU A 41 -17.55 -6.02 13.81
CA GLU A 41 -18.81 -5.30 13.59
C GLU A 41 -18.55 -3.88 13.08
N ALA A 42 -19.42 -3.40 12.18
CA ALA A 42 -19.36 -2.03 11.71
C ALA A 42 -19.53 -1.04 12.88
N PRO A 43 -18.79 0.06 12.89
CA PRO A 43 -17.86 0.60 11.90
C PRO A 43 -16.41 0.08 12.01
N TYR A 44 -16.19 -1.11 12.53
CA TYR A 44 -14.89 -1.80 12.59
C TYR A 44 -13.79 -1.10 13.40
N HIS A 45 -14.15 -0.27 14.37
CA HIS A 45 -13.19 0.47 15.21
C HIS A 45 -12.20 -0.43 15.94
N ARG A 46 -12.61 -1.67 16.25
CA ARG A 46 -11.79 -2.65 16.97
C ARG A 46 -11.22 -3.73 16.06
N GLY A 47 -11.27 -3.54 14.74
CA GLY A 47 -10.73 -4.45 13.74
C GLY A 47 -11.78 -5.22 12.95
N PHE A 48 -11.35 -5.80 11.83
CA PHE A 48 -12.21 -6.48 10.87
C PHE A 48 -12.61 -7.91 11.29
N HIS A 49 -11.89 -8.51 12.22
CA HIS A 49 -12.11 -9.91 12.61
C HIS A 49 -12.64 -9.99 14.05
N PRO A 50 -13.70 -10.78 14.30
CA PRO A 50 -14.31 -10.92 15.64
C PRO A 50 -13.31 -11.35 16.72
N SER A 51 -12.36 -12.21 16.38
CA SER A 51 -11.30 -12.69 17.28
C SER A 51 -9.99 -11.91 17.17
N GLY A 52 -9.97 -10.80 16.41
CA GLY A 52 -8.79 -10.00 16.16
C GLY A 52 -7.64 -10.84 15.58
N TYR A 53 -6.42 -10.61 16.07
CA TYR A 53 -5.22 -11.30 15.59
C TYR A 53 -5.03 -12.74 16.12
N ARG A 54 -5.93 -13.24 16.97
CA ARG A 54 -5.87 -14.62 17.48
C ARG A 54 -6.14 -15.65 16.39
N SER A 55 -7.12 -15.39 15.53
CA SER A 55 -7.49 -16.30 14.43
C SER A 55 -6.76 -15.97 13.13
N LYS A 56 -6.35 -14.73 12.95
CA LYS A 56 -5.68 -14.28 11.74
C LYS A 56 -4.59 -13.28 12.12
N PRO A 57 -3.36 -13.74 12.35
CA PRO A 57 -2.23 -12.87 12.64
C PRO A 57 -1.97 -11.92 11.45
N TRP A 58 -1.34 -10.79 11.75
CA TRP A 58 -0.87 -9.90 10.69
C TRP A 58 0.18 -10.56 9.82
N ARG A 59 0.27 -10.12 8.59
CA ARG A 59 1.33 -10.56 7.68
C ARG A 59 2.63 -9.84 8.01
N ILE A 60 3.73 -10.55 7.83
CA ILE A 60 5.08 -10.03 7.97
C ILE A 60 5.76 -10.20 6.64
N PHE A 61 6.17 -9.08 6.03
CA PHE A 61 7.01 -9.05 4.84
C PHE A 61 7.74 -7.71 4.77
N GLN A 62 9.01 -7.75 4.45
CA GLN A 62 9.86 -6.58 4.35
C GLN A 62 9.99 -6.14 2.90
N LEU A 63 10.12 -4.83 2.71
CA LEU A 63 10.56 -4.29 1.43
C LEU A 63 11.98 -4.79 1.19
N SER A 64 12.19 -5.51 0.12
CA SER A 64 13.45 -6.11 -0.25
C SER A 64 13.63 -6.06 -1.76
N GLY A 65 14.83 -5.76 -2.20
CA GLY A 65 15.21 -5.74 -3.61
C GLY A 65 16.58 -5.14 -3.82
N PHE A 66 17.47 -5.89 -4.44
CA PHE A 66 18.79 -5.42 -4.86
C PHE A 66 19.39 -6.35 -5.92
N GLY A 67 20.35 -5.83 -6.68
CA GLY A 67 21.16 -6.62 -7.58
C GLY A 67 20.39 -7.18 -8.78
N LYS A 68 20.61 -8.45 -9.04
CA LYS A 68 20.00 -9.22 -10.14
C LYS A 68 18.75 -9.96 -9.66
N PRO A 69 17.92 -10.48 -10.58
CA PRO A 69 16.76 -11.30 -10.23
C PRO A 69 17.10 -12.51 -9.34
N GLU A 70 18.27 -13.10 -9.53
CA GLU A 70 18.77 -14.22 -8.73
C GLU A 70 19.04 -13.80 -7.29
N ASP A 71 19.69 -12.64 -7.07
CA ASP A 71 20.00 -12.10 -5.74
C ASP A 71 18.73 -11.86 -4.96
N GLU A 72 17.72 -11.27 -5.61
CA GLU A 72 16.40 -11.03 -5.02
C GLU A 72 15.67 -12.34 -4.71
N ASN A 73 15.72 -13.33 -5.58
CA ASN A 73 15.15 -14.65 -5.33
C ASN A 73 15.75 -15.29 -4.09
N GLU A 74 17.07 -15.29 -3.95
CA GLU A 74 17.78 -15.82 -2.78
C GLU A 74 17.38 -15.07 -1.51
N ARG A 75 17.28 -13.74 -1.58
CA ARG A 75 16.87 -12.89 -0.47
C ARG A 75 15.45 -13.19 -0.02
N ILE A 76 14.50 -13.28 -0.93
CA ILE A 76 13.10 -13.64 -0.61
C ILE A 76 13.03 -15.03 0.03
N LYS A 77 13.72 -16.02 -0.51
CA LYS A 77 13.78 -17.38 0.09
C LYS A 77 14.34 -17.36 1.50
N PHE A 78 15.39 -16.55 1.74
CA PHE A 78 15.95 -16.37 3.07
C PHE A 78 14.92 -15.77 4.05
N LEU A 79 14.21 -14.71 3.65
CA LEU A 79 13.21 -14.02 4.46
C LEU A 79 12.04 -14.96 4.81
N LEU A 80 11.50 -15.67 3.83
CA LEU A 80 10.42 -16.65 4.04
C LEU A 80 10.87 -17.77 5.00
N LYS A 81 12.10 -18.26 4.87
CA LYS A 81 12.65 -19.26 5.80
C LYS A 81 12.79 -18.74 7.23
N ASN A 82 12.95 -17.42 7.40
CA ASN A 82 13.10 -16.78 8.70
C ASN A 82 11.80 -16.19 9.26
N GLY A 83 10.65 -16.58 8.73
CA GLY A 83 9.34 -16.31 9.34
C GLY A 83 8.50 -15.25 8.66
N GLU A 84 8.91 -14.74 7.51
CA GLU A 84 8.02 -13.92 6.71
C GLU A 84 6.87 -14.73 6.12
N THR A 85 5.71 -14.09 6.00
CA THR A 85 4.47 -14.70 5.51
C THR A 85 4.05 -14.18 4.14
N GLY A 86 4.89 -13.37 3.54
CA GLY A 86 4.75 -12.79 2.22
C GLY A 86 6.10 -12.29 1.73
N PHE A 87 6.11 -11.68 0.56
CA PHE A 87 7.32 -11.11 -0.03
C PHE A 87 6.99 -9.91 -0.90
N ILE A 88 7.94 -9.00 -1.03
CA ILE A 88 7.88 -7.85 -1.94
C ILE A 88 8.99 -8.05 -2.97
N MET A 89 8.63 -7.91 -4.25
CA MET A 89 9.58 -7.87 -5.35
C MET A 89 9.79 -6.39 -5.71
N GLU A 90 10.84 -5.81 -5.13
CA GLU A 90 11.15 -4.41 -5.37
C GLU A 90 11.98 -4.25 -6.65
N HIS A 91 11.47 -3.46 -7.58
CA HIS A 91 12.16 -3.18 -8.83
C HIS A 91 13.17 -2.03 -8.68
N ASP A 92 14.33 -2.16 -9.32
CA ASP A 92 15.33 -1.11 -9.33
C ASP A 92 14.78 0.20 -9.90
N ARG A 93 14.79 1.24 -9.07
CA ARG A 93 14.17 2.51 -9.41
C ARG A 93 14.88 3.21 -10.55
N ASN A 94 16.21 3.14 -10.62
CA ASN A 94 16.97 3.83 -11.64
C ASN A 94 16.60 3.34 -13.06
N THR A 95 16.47 2.04 -13.24
CA THR A 95 16.07 1.45 -14.54
C THR A 95 14.57 1.61 -14.77
N ALA A 96 13.75 1.42 -13.76
CA ALA A 96 12.30 1.48 -13.89
C ALA A 96 11.80 2.90 -14.20
N ASP A 97 12.37 3.95 -13.61
CA ASP A 97 12.04 5.36 -13.91
C ASP A 97 12.25 5.72 -15.38
N HIS A 98 13.07 4.95 -16.11
CA HIS A 98 13.37 5.12 -17.54
C HIS A 98 12.80 3.97 -18.38
N CYS A 99 11.62 3.48 -18.05
CA CYS A 99 10.92 2.41 -18.77
C CYS A 99 11.78 1.14 -18.97
N TYR A 100 12.60 0.81 -17.96
CA TYR A 100 13.54 -0.32 -17.97
C TYR A 100 14.59 -0.27 -19.11
N ASN A 101 14.84 0.92 -19.65
CA ASN A 101 15.85 1.10 -20.68
C ASN A 101 17.23 1.33 -20.05
N VAL A 102 18.05 0.29 -19.99
CA VAL A 102 19.42 0.34 -19.44
C VAL A 102 20.37 1.22 -20.24
N ASP A 103 20.06 1.47 -21.51
CA ASP A 103 20.86 2.32 -22.40
C ASP A 103 20.39 3.78 -22.36
N HIS A 104 19.39 4.12 -21.52
CA HIS A 104 18.98 5.50 -21.33
C HIS A 104 20.16 6.32 -20.78
N PRO A 105 20.44 7.54 -21.31
CA PRO A 105 21.61 8.33 -20.91
C PRO A 105 21.73 8.56 -19.41
N GLU A 106 20.60 8.75 -18.70
CA GLU A 106 20.59 8.93 -17.24
C GLU A 106 20.89 7.65 -16.47
N VAL A 107 20.44 6.49 -16.98
CA VAL A 107 20.79 5.19 -16.40
C VAL A 107 22.28 4.92 -16.60
N VAL A 108 22.80 5.18 -17.78
CA VAL A 108 24.22 5.03 -18.09
C VAL A 108 25.09 5.96 -17.26
N ALA A 109 24.64 7.21 -17.03
CA ALA A 109 25.36 8.19 -16.21
C ALA A 109 25.41 7.81 -14.73
N ARG A 110 24.50 6.94 -14.27
CA ARG A 110 24.38 6.47 -12.88
C ARG A 110 24.42 4.94 -12.79
N ARG A 111 25.19 4.33 -13.67
CA ARG A 111 25.25 2.86 -13.79
C ARG A 111 25.69 2.15 -12.50
N GLU A 112 26.46 2.82 -11.65
CA GLU A 112 26.85 2.32 -10.32
C GLU A 112 25.72 2.23 -9.32
N ASP A 113 24.62 2.96 -9.55
CA ASP A 113 23.44 2.93 -8.71
C ASP A 113 22.45 1.82 -9.14
N VAL A 114 22.64 1.21 -10.30
CA VAL A 114 21.74 0.18 -10.83
C VAL A 114 21.80 -1.07 -9.96
N GLY A 115 20.65 -1.50 -9.47
CA GLY A 115 20.52 -2.64 -8.58
C GLY A 115 20.75 -2.30 -7.10
N LEU A 116 20.93 -1.02 -6.73
CA LEU A 116 21.05 -0.62 -5.31
C LEU A 116 19.69 -0.34 -4.64
N THR A 117 18.69 0.07 -5.44
CA THR A 117 17.37 0.48 -4.93
C THR A 117 16.24 -0.45 -5.38
N GLY A 118 16.56 -1.68 -5.69
CA GLY A 118 15.67 -2.71 -6.16
C GLY A 118 16.41 -3.69 -7.07
N ALA A 119 15.76 -4.80 -7.39
CA ALA A 119 16.31 -5.77 -8.34
C ALA A 119 16.06 -5.33 -9.79
N VAL A 120 17.03 -5.56 -10.65
CA VAL A 120 16.95 -5.18 -12.07
C VAL A 120 16.09 -6.21 -12.82
N MET A 121 14.79 -5.93 -12.94
CA MET A 121 13.81 -6.79 -13.61
C MET A 121 13.23 -6.10 -14.84
N GLN A 122 13.82 -6.34 -15.99
CA GLN A 122 13.49 -5.67 -17.25
C GLN A 122 12.56 -6.48 -18.16
N SER A 123 12.33 -7.73 -17.82
CA SER A 123 11.57 -8.65 -18.67
C SER A 123 10.78 -9.67 -17.86
N VAL A 124 9.80 -10.31 -18.51
CA VAL A 124 9.08 -11.47 -17.94
C VAL A 124 10.06 -12.60 -17.58
N ARG A 125 11.20 -12.73 -18.31
CA ARG A 125 12.23 -13.71 -17.98
C ARG A 125 12.90 -13.40 -16.64
N ASP A 126 13.24 -12.16 -16.39
CA ASP A 126 13.85 -11.74 -15.12
C ASP A 126 12.87 -11.95 -13.95
N THR A 127 11.61 -11.59 -14.17
CA THR A 127 10.53 -11.89 -13.21
C THR A 127 10.41 -13.40 -12.96
N ALA A 128 10.55 -14.22 -13.99
CA ALA A 128 10.52 -15.68 -13.85
C ALA A 128 11.71 -16.22 -13.05
N ILE A 129 12.88 -15.64 -13.19
CA ILE A 129 14.06 -15.97 -12.38
C ILE A 129 13.82 -15.57 -10.92
N CYS A 130 13.39 -14.33 -10.71
CA CYS A 130 13.11 -13.85 -9.35
C CYS A 130 12.04 -14.69 -8.63
N MET A 131 11.01 -15.12 -9.32
CA MET A 131 9.94 -15.94 -8.75
C MET A 131 10.28 -17.43 -8.62
N ASP A 132 11.45 -17.89 -9.06
CA ASP A 132 11.77 -19.31 -9.10
C ASP A 132 11.71 -19.98 -7.72
N GLY A 133 10.89 -21.04 -7.62
CA GLY A 133 10.67 -21.78 -6.37
C GLY A 133 9.96 -21.02 -5.26
N LEU A 134 9.42 -19.80 -5.52
CA LEU A 134 8.64 -19.08 -4.53
C LEU A 134 7.20 -19.65 -4.43
N PRO A 135 6.65 -19.75 -3.21
CA PRO A 135 5.31 -20.29 -2.97
C PRO A 135 4.23 -19.22 -3.21
N VAL A 136 4.04 -18.79 -4.45
CA VAL A 136 3.20 -17.65 -4.85
C VAL A 136 1.70 -17.85 -4.60
N ASP A 137 1.24 -19.09 -4.44
CA ASP A 137 -0.15 -19.47 -4.17
C ASP A 137 -0.48 -19.51 -2.67
N SER A 138 0.53 -19.63 -1.82
CA SER A 138 0.38 -19.74 -0.37
C SER A 138 1.00 -18.57 0.40
N SER A 139 1.88 -17.81 -0.23
CA SER A 139 2.45 -16.58 0.33
C SER A 139 1.86 -15.34 -0.34
N PHE A 140 1.73 -14.26 0.44
CA PHE A 140 1.23 -13.01 -0.08
C PHE A 140 2.32 -12.29 -0.88
N GLY A 141 2.17 -12.26 -2.20
CA GLY A 141 3.11 -11.58 -3.08
C GLY A 141 2.76 -10.11 -3.28
N HIS A 142 3.77 -9.25 -3.25
CA HIS A 142 3.67 -7.86 -3.69
C HIS A 142 4.54 -7.66 -4.92
N ALA A 143 3.93 -7.32 -6.05
CA ALA A 143 4.63 -7.10 -7.30
C ALA A 143 4.70 -5.60 -7.64
N GLY A 144 5.89 -5.12 -7.97
CA GLY A 144 6.12 -3.74 -8.39
C GLY A 144 6.07 -2.75 -7.23
N GLY A 145 7.17 -2.58 -6.54
CA GLY A 145 7.33 -1.69 -5.40
C GLY A 145 7.39 -0.21 -5.75
N ALA A 146 8.52 0.45 -5.55
CA ALA A 146 8.68 1.90 -5.50
C ALA A 146 8.34 2.69 -6.79
N VAL A 147 8.11 2.04 -7.91
CA VAL A 147 7.87 2.75 -9.18
C VAL A 147 6.44 2.53 -9.67
N VAL A 148 5.53 3.25 -9.05
CA VAL A 148 4.08 3.12 -9.28
C VAL A 148 3.63 3.26 -10.73
N GLN A 149 4.30 4.06 -11.52
CA GLN A 149 4.00 4.25 -12.94
C GLN A 149 4.31 3.03 -13.81
N HIS A 150 5.16 2.12 -13.33
CA HIS A 150 5.48 0.86 -13.99
C HIS A 150 4.73 -0.33 -13.41
N ALA A 151 3.85 -0.11 -12.44
CA ALA A 151 3.03 -1.16 -11.86
C ALA A 151 2.30 -2.02 -12.90
N PRO A 152 1.73 -1.51 -14.01
CA PRO A 152 1.11 -2.34 -15.02
C PRO A 152 2.06 -3.39 -15.60
N PHE A 153 3.32 -3.03 -15.85
CA PHE A 153 4.33 -3.97 -16.34
C PHE A 153 4.67 -5.02 -15.28
N ALA A 154 4.99 -4.59 -14.07
CA ALA A 154 5.37 -5.48 -12.98
C ALA A 154 4.26 -6.49 -12.64
N LEU A 155 3.02 -6.01 -12.55
CA LEU A 155 1.85 -6.86 -12.30
C LEU A 155 1.62 -7.85 -13.45
N ALA A 156 1.64 -7.37 -14.70
CA ALA A 156 1.44 -8.22 -15.86
C ALA A 156 2.54 -9.29 -15.98
N ALA A 157 3.80 -8.95 -15.70
CA ALA A 157 4.91 -9.90 -15.68
C ALA A 157 4.73 -10.96 -14.59
N TYR A 158 4.39 -10.56 -13.37
CA TYR A 158 4.12 -11.47 -12.25
C TYR A 158 2.99 -12.46 -12.58
N TRP A 159 1.85 -11.96 -13.05
CA TRP A 159 0.69 -12.81 -13.38
C TRP A 159 0.98 -13.71 -14.58
N THR A 160 1.74 -13.25 -15.56
CA THR A 160 2.18 -14.06 -16.71
C THR A 160 3.03 -15.23 -16.24
N VAL A 161 4.02 -14.98 -15.38
CA VAL A 161 4.90 -16.04 -14.84
C VAL A 161 4.09 -17.01 -13.97
N ALA A 162 3.22 -16.51 -13.09
CA ALA A 162 2.35 -17.36 -12.28
C ALA A 162 1.49 -18.29 -13.15
N LYS A 163 0.86 -17.75 -14.20
CA LYS A 163 0.07 -18.53 -15.16
C LYS A 163 0.92 -19.56 -15.92
N GLN A 164 2.10 -19.18 -16.41
CA GLN A 164 3.01 -20.09 -17.12
C GLN A 164 3.46 -21.26 -16.25
N ARG A 165 3.54 -21.06 -14.94
CA ARG A 165 3.88 -22.10 -13.95
C ARG A 165 2.68 -22.94 -13.50
N GLY A 166 1.49 -22.70 -14.06
CA GLY A 166 0.29 -23.47 -13.77
C GLY A 166 -0.48 -23.05 -12.53
N PHE A 167 -0.15 -21.89 -11.94
CA PHE A 167 -0.94 -21.35 -10.84
C PHE A 167 -2.29 -20.82 -11.32
N ASP A 168 -3.33 -21.09 -10.54
CA ASP A 168 -4.68 -20.59 -10.78
C ASP A 168 -4.77 -19.11 -10.36
N LEU A 169 -4.83 -18.21 -11.32
CA LEU A 169 -4.92 -16.77 -11.07
C LEU A 169 -6.12 -16.40 -10.21
N ALA A 170 -7.23 -17.15 -10.31
CA ALA A 170 -8.43 -16.88 -9.52
C ALA A 170 -8.24 -17.17 -8.01
N LYS A 171 -7.17 -17.85 -7.64
CA LYS A 171 -6.80 -18.16 -6.25
C LYS A 171 -5.56 -17.42 -5.76
N LEU A 172 -4.90 -16.69 -6.64
CA LEU A 172 -3.63 -16.04 -6.35
C LEU A 172 -3.83 -14.85 -5.38
N PRO A 173 -3.28 -14.92 -4.16
CA PRO A 173 -3.31 -13.80 -3.23
C PRO A 173 -2.17 -12.84 -3.51
N GLY A 174 -2.44 -11.56 -3.40
CA GLY A 174 -1.37 -10.59 -3.56
C GLY A 174 -1.83 -9.15 -3.60
N THR A 175 -0.88 -8.28 -3.82
CA THR A 175 -1.09 -6.84 -3.97
C THR A 175 -0.09 -6.24 -4.94
N GLY A 176 -0.34 -5.00 -5.33
CA GLY A 176 0.59 -4.17 -6.08
C GLY A 176 0.47 -2.73 -5.66
N GLN A 177 1.44 -1.93 -6.05
CA GLN A 177 1.41 -0.50 -5.79
C GLN A 177 1.18 0.23 -7.12
N SER A 178 -0.08 0.35 -7.52
CA SER A 178 -0.46 1.06 -8.75
C SER A 178 -1.11 2.42 -8.47
N ASP A 179 -0.73 3.08 -7.38
CA ASP A 179 -1.20 4.42 -7.02
C ASP A 179 -0.47 5.49 -7.86
N PHE A 180 -0.95 5.74 -9.08
CA PHE A 180 -0.32 6.70 -9.99
C PHE A 180 -0.26 8.13 -9.44
N ASN A 181 -1.22 8.53 -8.61
CA ASN A 181 -1.22 9.85 -8.00
C ASN A 181 -0.13 10.01 -6.94
N LEU A 182 0.43 8.92 -6.43
CA LEU A 182 1.51 8.93 -5.46
C LEU A 182 2.75 9.70 -5.98
N THR A 183 3.00 9.67 -7.29
CA THR A 183 4.11 10.42 -7.89
C THR A 183 3.98 11.93 -7.72
N TYR A 184 2.76 12.44 -7.51
CA TYR A 184 2.48 13.84 -7.23
C TYR A 184 2.38 14.15 -5.73
N LEU A 185 2.22 13.11 -4.90
CA LEU A 185 1.97 13.22 -3.45
C LEU A 185 3.20 12.96 -2.58
N GLY A 186 4.38 12.83 -3.17
CA GLY A 186 5.62 12.65 -2.38
C GLY A 186 6.58 11.58 -2.89
N CYS A 187 6.17 10.72 -3.82
CA CYS A 187 7.07 9.78 -4.49
C CYS A 187 7.46 10.29 -5.87
N VAL A 188 8.10 11.46 -5.89
CA VAL A 188 8.42 12.18 -7.14
C VAL A 188 9.41 11.39 -7.98
N THR A 189 9.07 11.15 -9.25
CA THR A 189 9.93 10.61 -10.29
C THR A 189 10.20 11.68 -11.34
N LYS A 190 11.28 11.57 -12.11
CA LYS A 190 11.58 12.54 -13.17
C LYS A 190 10.57 12.48 -14.31
N GLU A 191 10.24 11.28 -14.74
CA GLU A 191 9.26 11.02 -15.79
C GLU A 191 7.95 10.55 -15.16
N GLN A 192 6.93 11.39 -15.22
CA GLN A 192 5.64 11.11 -14.61
C GLN A 192 4.59 10.89 -15.67
N ILE A 193 3.82 9.82 -15.52
CA ILE A 193 2.60 9.65 -16.31
C ILE A 193 1.59 10.70 -15.84
N PRO A 194 1.04 11.53 -16.72
CA PRO A 194 0.01 12.49 -16.35
C PRO A 194 -1.18 11.84 -15.66
N THR A 195 -1.84 12.57 -14.75
CA THR A 195 -2.91 12.04 -13.89
C THR A 195 -4.01 11.29 -14.67
N LEU A 196 -4.54 11.87 -15.76
CA LEU A 196 -5.63 11.22 -16.50
C LEU A 196 -5.23 9.88 -17.13
N PRO A 197 -4.09 9.76 -17.85
CA PRO A 197 -3.58 8.45 -18.25
C PRO A 197 -3.34 7.50 -17.08
N GLY A 198 -2.81 7.99 -15.95
CA GLY A 198 -2.60 7.20 -14.75
C GLY A 198 -3.89 6.61 -14.18
N LEU A 199 -4.94 7.41 -14.08
CA LEU A 199 -6.28 6.96 -13.67
C LEU A 199 -6.83 5.86 -14.60
N ARG A 200 -6.61 6.00 -15.91
CA ARG A 200 -7.01 4.98 -16.89
C ARG A 200 -6.28 3.67 -16.66
N PHE A 201 -4.96 3.69 -16.45
CA PHE A 201 -4.20 2.48 -16.15
C PHE A 201 -4.69 1.81 -14.86
N ASN A 202 -4.96 2.58 -13.81
CA ASN A 202 -5.52 2.03 -12.57
C ASN A 202 -6.87 1.35 -12.81
N ALA A 203 -7.75 1.99 -13.56
CA ALA A 203 -9.03 1.41 -13.89
C ALA A 203 -8.88 0.10 -14.70
N ASP A 204 -7.97 0.05 -15.68
CA ASP A 204 -7.68 -1.17 -16.47
C ASP A 204 -7.19 -2.31 -15.56
N ILE A 205 -6.32 -2.00 -14.58
CA ILE A 205 -5.83 -2.98 -13.61
C ILE A 205 -6.96 -3.48 -12.71
N ILE A 206 -7.81 -2.59 -12.20
CA ILE A 206 -8.96 -2.94 -11.36
C ILE A 206 -9.93 -3.84 -12.12
N GLU A 207 -10.28 -3.49 -13.36
CA GLU A 207 -11.14 -4.27 -14.24
C GLU A 207 -10.56 -5.67 -14.52
N PHE A 208 -9.27 -5.74 -14.78
CA PHE A 208 -8.58 -7.02 -14.99
C PHE A 208 -8.61 -7.88 -13.73
N CYS A 209 -8.35 -7.29 -12.56
CA CYS A 209 -8.39 -8.04 -11.30
C CYS A 209 -9.80 -8.48 -10.92
N ASP A 210 -10.83 -7.66 -11.10
CA ASP A 210 -12.22 -8.08 -10.86
C ASP A 210 -12.59 -9.31 -11.69
N ARG A 211 -12.08 -9.40 -12.92
CA ARG A 211 -12.40 -10.50 -13.84
C ARG A 211 -11.59 -11.78 -13.57
N TYR A 212 -10.30 -11.66 -13.23
CA TYR A 212 -9.36 -12.78 -13.25
C TYR A 212 -8.67 -13.08 -11.92
N LEU A 213 -8.59 -12.11 -11.02
CA LEU A 213 -7.82 -12.19 -9.76
C LEU A 213 -8.61 -11.65 -8.55
N PRO A 214 -9.71 -12.28 -8.14
CA PRO A 214 -10.62 -11.75 -7.11
C PRO A 214 -9.98 -11.64 -5.72
N TYR A 215 -8.81 -12.27 -5.49
CA TYR A 215 -8.05 -12.20 -4.24
C TYR A 215 -6.84 -11.27 -4.30
N TRP A 216 -6.63 -10.60 -5.45
CA TRP A 216 -5.58 -9.62 -5.61
C TRP A 216 -6.09 -8.21 -5.29
N VAL A 217 -5.31 -7.44 -4.52
CA VAL A 217 -5.60 -6.04 -4.22
C VAL A 217 -4.60 -5.16 -5.00
N PRO A 218 -4.96 -4.71 -6.22
CA PRO A 218 -3.97 -4.13 -7.13
C PRO A 218 -3.54 -2.71 -6.76
N VAL A 219 -4.41 -1.94 -6.09
CA VAL A 219 -4.15 -0.54 -5.78
C VAL A 219 -3.87 -0.40 -4.29
N SER A 220 -2.64 -0.02 -3.96
CA SER A 220 -2.23 0.35 -2.60
C SER A 220 -2.09 1.87 -2.54
N ILE A 221 -3.04 2.52 -1.88
CA ILE A 221 -3.08 3.97 -1.73
C ILE A 221 -2.20 4.36 -0.54
N ALA A 222 -1.19 5.21 -0.78
CA ALA A 222 -0.17 5.53 0.19
C ALA A 222 -0.32 6.96 0.72
N GLY A 223 -0.85 7.11 1.95
CA GLY A 223 -0.90 8.37 2.68
C GLY A 223 0.44 8.76 3.27
N TYR A 224 1.27 7.79 3.66
CA TYR A 224 2.52 8.06 4.39
C TYR A 224 3.52 8.92 3.59
N ASN A 225 3.60 8.78 2.27
CA ASN A 225 4.47 9.61 1.44
C ASN A 225 4.05 11.09 1.50
N ALA A 226 2.74 11.37 1.44
CA ALA A 226 2.22 12.71 1.59
C ALA A 226 2.46 13.24 3.03
N ALA A 227 2.27 12.39 4.05
CA ALA A 227 2.56 12.76 5.44
C ALA A 227 4.04 13.08 5.68
N ASP A 228 4.97 12.41 4.99
CA ASP A 228 6.40 12.68 5.09
C ASP A 228 6.80 14.01 4.46
N THR A 229 5.98 14.61 3.61
CA THR A 229 6.18 16.00 3.13
C THR A 229 5.76 17.06 4.14
N GLY A 230 5.21 16.66 5.31
CA GLY A 230 4.89 17.56 6.41
C GLY A 230 3.39 17.66 6.73
N LEU A 231 2.54 16.83 6.14
CA LEU A 231 1.10 16.85 6.46
C LEU A 231 0.84 16.35 7.88
N SER A 232 -0.16 16.93 8.53
CA SER A 232 -0.72 16.43 9.78
C SER A 232 -1.55 15.16 9.55
N PRO A 233 -1.84 14.36 10.60
CA PRO A 233 -2.61 13.12 10.47
C PRO A 233 -3.99 13.27 9.84
N ASP A 234 -4.70 14.36 10.12
CA ASP A 234 -6.00 14.69 9.52
C ASP A 234 -5.86 15.04 8.03
N GLN A 235 -4.82 15.80 7.66
CA GLN A 235 -4.49 16.12 6.27
C GLN A 235 -4.08 14.87 5.49
N GLU A 236 -3.31 13.96 6.10
CA GLU A 236 -2.98 12.66 5.50
C GLU A 236 -4.24 11.88 5.14
N LEU A 237 -5.22 11.80 6.07
CA LEU A 237 -6.50 11.13 5.81
C LEU A 237 -7.27 11.81 4.65
N GLY A 238 -7.34 13.14 4.67
CA GLY A 238 -8.03 13.90 3.63
C GLY A 238 -7.47 13.64 2.24
N VAL A 239 -6.15 13.73 2.08
CA VAL A 239 -5.45 13.49 0.80
C VAL A 239 -5.63 12.04 0.34
N LEU A 240 -5.46 11.08 1.25
CA LEU A 240 -5.56 9.67 0.95
C LEU A 240 -6.96 9.29 0.44
N PHE A 241 -8.01 9.73 1.14
CA PHE A 241 -9.38 9.40 0.72
C PHE A 241 -9.83 10.20 -0.50
N ALA A 242 -9.36 11.43 -0.70
CA ALA A 242 -9.58 12.16 -1.95
C ALA A 242 -8.99 11.38 -3.14
N ASN A 243 -7.78 10.84 -2.98
CA ASN A 243 -7.15 10.00 -4.00
C ASN A 243 -7.94 8.71 -4.27
N ALA A 244 -8.46 8.06 -3.22
CA ALA A 244 -9.32 6.88 -3.38
C ALA A 244 -10.61 7.19 -4.16
N VAL A 245 -11.24 8.33 -3.88
CA VAL A 245 -12.47 8.78 -4.57
C VAL A 245 -12.19 9.00 -6.05
N GLU A 246 -11.04 9.57 -6.41
CA GLU A 246 -10.66 9.80 -7.80
C GLU A 246 -10.61 8.49 -8.62
N TYR A 247 -10.05 7.40 -8.03
CA TYR A 247 -10.07 6.09 -8.69
C TYR A 247 -11.47 5.50 -8.80
N LEU A 248 -12.29 5.65 -7.77
CA LEU A 248 -13.68 5.16 -7.78
C LEU A 248 -14.54 5.94 -8.77
N ASP A 249 -14.35 7.23 -8.93
CA ASP A 249 -15.07 8.06 -9.89
C ASP A 249 -14.71 7.67 -11.35
N GLU A 250 -13.45 7.33 -11.63
CA GLU A 250 -13.08 6.81 -12.96
C GLU A 250 -13.76 5.46 -13.25
N ILE A 251 -13.80 4.54 -12.28
CA ILE A 251 -14.53 3.26 -12.43
C ILE A 251 -16.03 3.49 -12.61
N LYS A 252 -16.62 4.40 -11.83
CA LYS A 252 -18.02 4.79 -11.96
C LYS A 252 -18.34 5.36 -13.35
N ARG A 253 -17.47 6.23 -13.87
CA ARG A 253 -17.59 6.81 -15.19
C ARG A 253 -17.55 5.75 -16.30
N ARG A 254 -16.74 4.70 -16.14
CA ARG A 254 -16.69 3.56 -17.08
C ARG A 254 -17.89 2.63 -16.97
N GLY A 255 -18.46 2.49 -15.80
CA GLY A 255 -19.55 1.55 -15.52
C GLY A 255 -19.17 0.08 -15.68
N SER A 256 -17.89 -0.26 -15.57
CA SER A 256 -17.33 -1.57 -15.89
C SER A 256 -17.26 -2.52 -14.71
N VAL A 257 -17.13 -1.99 -13.49
CA VAL A 257 -17.03 -2.75 -12.23
C VAL A 257 -17.98 -2.15 -11.20
N ASP A 258 -18.59 -3.00 -10.38
CA ASP A 258 -19.38 -2.56 -9.23
C ASP A 258 -18.51 -1.77 -8.24
N LEU A 259 -19.02 -0.63 -7.74
CA LEU A 259 -18.25 0.28 -6.89
C LEU A 259 -17.79 -0.37 -5.58
N THR A 260 -18.56 -1.32 -5.02
CA THR A 260 -18.15 -2.04 -3.81
C THR A 260 -16.94 -2.93 -4.08
N LYS A 261 -16.91 -3.58 -5.24
CA LYS A 261 -15.76 -4.37 -5.69
C LYS A 261 -14.55 -3.49 -6.00
N ALA A 262 -14.77 -2.35 -6.66
CA ALA A 262 -13.71 -1.39 -6.94
C ALA A 262 -13.11 -0.82 -5.64
N ALA A 263 -13.92 -0.49 -4.65
CA ALA A 263 -13.45 -0.05 -3.33
C ALA A 263 -12.60 -1.13 -2.63
N LYS A 264 -13.00 -2.42 -2.77
CA LYS A 264 -12.19 -3.54 -2.26
C LYS A 264 -10.85 -3.66 -3.01
N ALA A 265 -10.83 -3.41 -4.31
CA ALA A 265 -9.60 -3.41 -5.11
C ALA A 265 -8.65 -2.26 -4.73
N CYS A 266 -9.18 -1.15 -4.21
CA CYS A 266 -8.44 -0.02 -3.62
C CYS A 266 -8.19 -0.19 -2.11
N GLY A 267 -8.39 -1.37 -1.55
CA GLY A 267 -8.35 -1.63 -0.11
C GLY A 267 -6.94 -1.74 0.50
N GLY A 268 -5.90 -1.64 -0.31
CA GLY A 268 -4.53 -1.50 0.17
C GLY A 268 -4.26 -0.06 0.60
N VAL A 269 -4.41 0.24 1.88
CA VAL A 269 -4.23 1.59 2.42
C VAL A 269 -3.05 1.61 3.38
N SER A 270 -2.11 2.53 3.15
CA SER A 270 -0.89 2.67 3.96
C SER A 270 -0.84 4.05 4.61
N PHE A 271 -0.71 4.07 5.93
CA PHE A 271 -0.59 5.29 6.71
C PHE A 271 0.81 5.43 7.30
N ARG A 272 1.23 6.68 7.53
CA ARG A 272 2.36 6.94 8.41
C ARG A 272 1.98 6.57 9.84
N ALA A 273 2.90 5.97 10.59
CA ALA A 273 2.78 5.77 12.02
C ALA A 273 3.93 6.50 12.73
N SER A 274 3.59 7.37 13.68
CA SER A 274 4.53 8.09 14.52
C SER A 274 4.61 7.47 15.92
N ILE A 275 5.45 8.05 16.79
CA ILE A 275 5.53 7.64 18.20
C ILE A 275 4.37 8.18 19.05
N GLU A 276 3.54 9.04 18.51
CA GLU A 276 2.40 9.65 19.23
C GLU A 276 1.21 8.67 19.26
N PHE A 277 1.32 7.66 20.09
CA PHE A 277 0.43 6.50 20.13
C PHE A 277 -1.07 6.85 20.15
N ILE A 278 -1.49 7.82 20.94
CA ILE A 278 -2.91 8.20 21.09
C ILE A 278 -3.42 8.78 19.75
N GLU A 279 -2.70 9.72 19.16
CA GLU A 279 -3.11 10.35 17.92
C GLU A 279 -3.15 9.32 16.77
N GLU A 280 -2.15 8.44 16.69
CA GLU A 280 -2.13 7.37 15.67
C GLU A 280 -3.29 6.38 15.83
N ALA A 281 -3.60 5.98 17.06
CA ALA A 281 -4.77 5.14 17.33
C ALA A 281 -6.08 5.83 16.93
N CYS A 282 -6.21 7.13 17.22
CA CYS A 282 -7.37 7.93 16.83
C CYS A 282 -7.45 8.07 15.29
N LYS A 283 -6.33 8.32 14.61
CA LYS A 283 -6.26 8.38 13.15
C LYS A 283 -6.77 7.10 12.49
N MET A 284 -6.31 5.93 12.96
CA MET A 284 -6.76 4.64 12.41
C MET A 284 -8.26 4.39 12.66
N ARG A 285 -8.79 4.89 13.76
CA ARG A 285 -10.24 4.80 14.05
C ARG A 285 -11.03 5.78 13.19
N ALA A 286 -10.54 7.00 12.99
CA ALA A 286 -11.15 8.00 12.10
C ALA A 286 -11.19 7.50 10.65
N ALA A 287 -10.09 6.91 10.16
CA ALA A 287 -10.02 6.32 8.83
C ALA A 287 -11.11 5.27 8.56
N ARG A 288 -11.55 4.55 9.59
CA ARG A 288 -12.63 3.56 9.46
C ARG A 288 -14.03 4.17 9.46
N LEU A 289 -14.16 5.41 9.90
CA LEU A 289 -15.42 6.15 9.85
C LEU A 289 -15.62 6.85 8.51
N MET A 290 -14.53 7.22 7.85
CA MET A 290 -14.52 7.85 6.53
C MET A 290 -14.79 6.82 5.43
#